data_2d43c73da5226d01a67b988dde5919de
#
_entry.id   2d43c73da5226d01a67b988dde5919de
#
_cell.length_a   1.000
_cell.length_b   1.000
_cell.length_c   1.000
_cell.angle_alpha   90.00
_cell.angle_beta   90.00
_cell.angle_gamma   90.00
#
_symmetry.space_group_name_H-M   'P 1'
#
loop_
_entity.id
_entity.type
_entity.pdbx_description
1 polymer ?
#
loop_
_entity_poly.entity_id
_entity_poly.type
_entity_poly.pdbx_seq_one_letter_code
_entity_poly.pdbx_strand_id
1 'polypeptide(L)'
;IRNKDEQARYEIELERLRNPRLLDLWQGYLDTGISLARGNANTSTYNLNANARRVSPRDTIGMTFTSIYATNRTSGNSLTTANAVRGGVQYDLNLSKRAYGFGFVNLEFDEFQKLDLRFASGGGLGYRVLMNERTRFNTFGGGNLNKEFFSTGLRRSSGEVLLGEEFTHKFNNITSLTQKFVVFPNISESGAYRVNFDIGAVTALRKWLSWQISLSDRFLSNPVPGAKKNDVLATTGIRLTFAR
;
A
#
# COMPACT_ATOMS: atom_id res chain seq x y z
N ILE A 1 20.96 10.25 39.88
CA ILE A 1 22.19 10.69 39.13
C ILE A 1 22.45 9.59 38.11
N ARG A 2 22.17 9.82 36.84
CA ARG A 2 22.52 8.86 35.77
C ARG A 2 24.05 8.77 35.67
N ASN A 3 24.55 7.54 35.53
CA ASN A 3 25.97 7.30 35.32
C ASN A 3 26.41 8.00 33.98
N LYS A 4 27.66 8.50 33.91
CA LYS A 4 28.20 9.21 32.74
C LYS A 4 28.00 8.41 31.44
N ASP A 5 28.08 7.09 31.49
CA ASP A 5 27.85 6.20 30.36
C ASP A 5 26.38 6.15 29.90
N GLU A 6 25.45 6.26 30.86
CA GLU A 6 23.99 6.36 30.54
C GLU A 6 23.65 7.73 29.94
N GLN A 7 24.30 8.79 30.40
CA GLN A 7 24.13 10.14 29.83
C GLN A 7 24.67 10.19 28.41
N ALA A 8 25.85 9.65 28.16
CA ALA A 8 26.45 9.60 26.82
C ALA A 8 25.59 8.78 25.83
N ARG A 9 25.06 7.63 26.27
CA ARG A 9 24.13 6.81 25.46
C ARG A 9 22.83 7.57 25.16
N TYR A 10 22.29 8.26 26.13
CA TYR A 10 21.06 9.05 25.96
C TYR A 10 21.27 10.23 25.00
N GLU A 11 22.41 10.92 25.04
CA GLU A 11 22.76 11.99 24.13
C GLU A 11 22.94 11.48 22.70
N ILE A 12 23.62 10.34 22.51
CA ILE A 12 23.77 9.68 21.21
C ILE A 12 22.40 9.29 20.62
N GLU A 13 21.51 8.76 21.48
CA GLU A 13 20.16 8.37 21.06
C GLU A 13 19.31 9.60 20.68
N LEU A 14 19.41 10.70 21.44
CA LEU A 14 18.75 11.97 21.13
C LEU A 14 19.27 12.57 19.80
N GLU A 15 20.57 12.51 19.56
CA GLU A 15 21.17 13.00 18.32
C GLU A 15 20.74 12.14 17.12
N ARG A 16 20.65 10.81 17.28
CA ARG A 16 20.11 9.89 16.30
C ARG A 16 18.64 10.16 15.99
N LEU A 17 17.85 10.56 16.97
CA LEU A 17 16.44 10.95 16.77
C LEU A 17 16.30 12.33 16.10
N ARG A 18 17.23 13.26 16.36
CA ARG A 18 17.24 14.59 15.75
C ARG A 18 17.75 14.58 14.29
N ASN A 19 18.80 13.81 14.05
CA ASN A 19 19.47 13.68 12.75
C ASN A 19 19.62 12.21 12.35
N PRO A 20 18.50 11.49 12.05
CA PRO A 20 18.54 10.07 11.78
C PRO A 20 19.28 9.79 10.46
N ARG A 21 20.16 8.80 10.48
CA ARG A 21 20.80 8.27 9.27
C ARG A 21 19.76 7.59 8.39
N LEU A 22 20.08 7.41 7.11
CA LEU A 22 19.15 6.80 6.15
C LEU A 22 18.65 5.41 6.57
N LEU A 23 19.46 4.65 7.29
CA LEU A 23 19.12 3.29 7.77
C LEU A 23 18.46 3.26 9.15
N ASP A 24 18.28 4.42 9.80
CA ASP A 24 17.64 4.53 11.10
C ASP A 24 16.11 4.70 10.97
N LEU A 25 15.39 4.36 12.04
CA LEU A 25 13.95 4.58 12.19
C LEU A 25 13.06 3.81 11.20
N TRP A 26 13.57 2.73 10.63
CA TRP A 26 12.76 1.85 9.79
C TRP A 26 11.87 0.95 10.64
N GLN A 27 10.63 0.88 10.23
CA GLN A 27 9.65 -0.07 10.76
C GLN A 27 8.86 -0.66 9.59
N GLY A 28 8.33 -1.84 9.76
CA GLY A 28 7.58 -2.43 8.68
C GLY A 28 6.95 -3.75 9.06
N TYR A 29 6.35 -4.37 8.06
CA TYR A 29 5.71 -5.66 8.22
C TYR A 29 5.77 -6.48 6.93
N LEU A 30 5.64 -7.77 7.10
CA LEU A 30 5.44 -8.76 6.07
C LEU A 30 4.13 -9.50 6.36
N ASP A 31 3.17 -9.39 5.47
CA ASP A 31 1.92 -10.13 5.52
C ASP A 31 1.99 -11.31 4.56
N THR A 32 1.58 -12.46 5.00
CA THR A 32 1.37 -13.62 4.15
C THR A 32 0.02 -14.25 4.44
N GLY A 33 -0.67 -14.64 3.39
CA GLY A 33 -1.96 -15.31 3.47
C GLY A 33 -2.07 -16.42 2.45
N ILE A 34 -2.76 -17.49 2.85
CA ILE A 34 -3.09 -18.62 2.00
C ILE A 34 -4.57 -18.88 2.14
N SER A 35 -5.27 -19.00 1.02
CA SER A 35 -6.65 -19.47 0.98
C SER A 35 -6.74 -20.71 0.14
N LEU A 36 -7.32 -21.77 0.70
CA LEU A 36 -7.52 -23.06 0.03
C LEU A 36 -9.01 -23.42 0.07
N ALA A 37 -9.62 -23.61 -1.08
CA ALA A 37 -10.94 -24.19 -1.20
C ALA A 37 -10.82 -25.55 -1.92
N ARG A 38 -11.55 -26.55 -1.41
CA ARG A 38 -11.59 -27.91 -1.95
C ARG A 38 -13.04 -28.38 -2.02
N GLY A 39 -13.39 -29.16 -3.04
CA GLY A 39 -14.73 -29.67 -3.26
C GLY A 39 -15.23 -29.33 -4.66
N ASN A 40 -16.38 -28.65 -4.79
CA ASN A 40 -16.92 -28.23 -6.09
C ASN A 40 -15.99 -27.25 -6.84
N ALA A 41 -15.18 -26.48 -6.12
CA ALA A 41 -14.08 -25.68 -6.65
C ALA A 41 -12.79 -26.03 -5.90
N ASN A 42 -11.68 -26.14 -6.63
CA ASN A 42 -10.35 -26.37 -6.06
C ASN A 42 -9.50 -25.12 -6.31
N THR A 43 -9.62 -24.12 -5.44
CA THR A 43 -8.85 -22.88 -5.54
C THR A 43 -7.73 -22.82 -4.52
N SER A 44 -6.61 -22.25 -4.91
CA SER A 44 -5.49 -21.91 -4.04
C SER A 44 -5.10 -20.47 -4.32
N THR A 45 -5.05 -19.66 -3.29
CA THR A 45 -4.62 -18.27 -3.39
C THR A 45 -3.47 -18.03 -2.42
N TYR A 46 -2.42 -17.41 -2.92
CA TYR A 46 -1.26 -16.98 -2.15
C TYR A 46 -1.14 -15.46 -2.28
N ASN A 47 -0.97 -14.79 -1.17
CA ASN A 47 -0.70 -13.36 -1.16
C ASN A 47 0.48 -13.05 -0.25
N LEU A 48 1.29 -12.10 -0.69
CA LEU A 48 2.42 -11.55 0.03
C LEU A 48 2.35 -10.04 -0.05
N ASN A 49 2.36 -9.36 1.11
CA ASN A 49 2.47 -7.91 1.18
C ASN A 49 3.65 -7.56 2.08
N ALA A 50 4.49 -6.67 1.63
CA ALA A 50 5.57 -6.10 2.42
C ALA A 50 5.43 -4.58 2.46
N ASN A 51 5.66 -4.01 3.63
CA ASN A 51 5.72 -2.58 3.84
C ASN A 51 6.94 -2.25 4.69
N ALA A 52 7.67 -1.24 4.28
CA ALA A 52 8.74 -0.65 5.08
C ALA A 52 8.55 0.86 5.10
N ARG A 53 8.64 1.46 6.27
CA ARG A 53 8.47 2.89 6.46
C ARG A 53 9.53 3.45 7.39
N ARG A 54 10.21 4.49 6.95
CA ARG A 54 11.09 5.31 7.76
C ARG A 54 10.37 6.61 8.09
N VAL A 55 10.27 6.93 9.36
CA VAL A 55 9.59 8.15 9.83
C VAL A 55 10.56 9.00 10.61
N SER A 56 10.84 10.20 10.12
CA SER A 56 11.61 11.22 10.82
C SER A 56 10.72 12.44 11.13
N PRO A 57 11.17 13.39 11.97
CA PRO A 57 10.46 14.65 12.18
C PRO A 57 10.29 15.47 10.89
N ARG A 58 11.23 15.34 9.95
CA ARG A 58 11.25 16.10 8.70
C ARG A 58 10.49 15.42 7.58
N ASP A 59 10.60 14.09 7.46
CA ASP A 59 10.16 13.35 6.29
C ASP A 59 9.69 11.93 6.63
N THR A 60 9.04 11.31 5.65
CA THR A 60 8.71 9.89 5.68
C THR A 60 9.08 9.26 4.34
N ILE A 61 9.75 8.13 4.37
CA ILE A 61 9.95 7.26 3.19
C ILE A 61 9.10 6.02 3.39
N GLY A 62 8.26 5.69 2.43
CA GLY A 62 7.45 4.48 2.41
C GLY A 62 7.80 3.61 1.22
N MET A 63 7.89 2.30 1.45
CA MET A 63 8.06 1.28 0.40
C MET A 63 6.96 0.25 0.56
N THR A 64 6.35 -0.15 -0.54
CA THR A 64 5.29 -1.16 -0.56
C THR A 64 5.58 -2.20 -1.62
N PHE A 65 5.21 -3.43 -1.34
CA PHE A 65 5.25 -4.53 -2.29
C PHE A 65 4.05 -5.42 -2.05
N THR A 66 3.38 -5.84 -3.12
CA THR A 66 2.25 -6.78 -3.09
C THR A 66 2.42 -7.79 -4.21
N SER A 67 2.27 -9.07 -3.90
CA SER A 67 2.19 -10.15 -4.88
C SER A 67 0.97 -11.02 -4.60
N ILE A 68 0.20 -11.30 -5.63
CA ILE A 68 -1.02 -12.10 -5.57
C ILE A 68 -0.92 -13.17 -6.65
N TYR A 69 -1.09 -14.42 -6.25
CA TYR A 69 -1.14 -15.55 -7.18
C TYR A 69 -2.30 -16.47 -6.78
N ALA A 70 -3.20 -16.73 -7.72
CA ALA A 70 -4.31 -17.65 -7.48
C ALA A 70 -4.48 -18.64 -8.64
N THR A 71 -4.82 -19.87 -8.28
CA THR A 71 -5.11 -20.93 -9.25
C THR A 71 -6.44 -21.58 -8.92
N ASN A 72 -7.13 -22.02 -9.98
CA ASN A 72 -8.28 -22.89 -9.87
C ASN A 72 -7.97 -24.21 -10.62
N ARG A 73 -8.20 -25.34 -9.98
CA ARG A 73 -8.05 -26.66 -10.58
C ARG A 73 -9.42 -27.27 -10.84
N THR A 74 -9.73 -27.48 -12.12
CA THR A 74 -10.96 -28.13 -12.57
C THR A 74 -10.62 -29.30 -13.48
N SER A 75 -11.14 -30.49 -13.19
CA SER A 75 -10.97 -31.71 -14.02
C SER A 75 -9.50 -32.06 -14.34
N GLY A 76 -8.62 -31.88 -13.35
CA GLY A 76 -7.17 -32.21 -13.50
C GLY A 76 -6.31 -31.08 -14.07
N ASN A 77 -6.90 -30.05 -14.71
CA ASN A 77 -6.18 -28.90 -15.25
C ASN A 77 -6.12 -27.78 -14.21
N SER A 78 -4.95 -27.15 -14.04
CA SER A 78 -4.77 -25.97 -13.23
C SER A 78 -4.83 -24.72 -14.11
N LEU A 79 -5.75 -23.81 -13.80
CA LEU A 79 -5.87 -22.52 -14.46
C LEU A 79 -5.48 -21.42 -13.46
N THR A 80 -4.57 -20.55 -13.84
CA THR A 80 -4.27 -19.34 -13.09
C THR A 80 -5.47 -18.40 -13.16
N THR A 81 -5.89 -17.87 -12.01
CA THR A 81 -7.07 -16.98 -11.90
C THR A 81 -6.73 -15.59 -11.36
N ALA A 82 -5.53 -15.43 -10.78
CA ALA A 82 -4.94 -14.12 -10.48
C ALA A 82 -3.41 -14.25 -10.53
N ASN A 83 -2.76 -13.25 -11.10
CA ASN A 83 -1.32 -13.09 -11.09
C ASN A 83 -1.01 -11.60 -11.22
N ALA A 84 -0.71 -10.96 -10.10
CA ALA A 84 -0.47 -9.53 -10.04
C ALA A 84 0.69 -9.21 -9.08
N VAL A 85 1.53 -8.28 -9.48
CA VAL A 85 2.64 -7.76 -8.67
C VAL A 85 2.60 -6.24 -8.71
N ARG A 86 2.70 -5.61 -7.53
CA ARG A 86 2.72 -4.16 -7.37
C ARG A 86 3.84 -3.76 -6.44
N GLY A 87 4.53 -2.69 -6.77
CA GLY A 87 5.57 -2.13 -5.93
C GLY A 87 5.57 -0.61 -6.02
N GLY A 88 5.95 0.05 -4.93
CA GLY A 88 5.98 1.51 -4.91
C GLY A 88 6.90 2.08 -3.84
N VAL A 89 7.37 3.29 -4.12
CA VAL A 89 8.11 4.13 -3.19
C VAL A 89 7.42 5.48 -3.11
N GLN A 90 7.23 5.98 -1.91
CA GLN A 90 6.66 7.30 -1.63
C GLN A 90 7.59 8.05 -0.68
N TYR A 91 7.77 9.33 -0.94
CA TYR A 91 8.47 10.27 -0.09
C TYR A 91 7.52 11.40 0.32
N ASP A 92 7.38 11.61 1.63
CA ASP A 92 6.59 12.70 2.19
C ASP A 92 7.51 13.68 2.90
N LEU A 93 7.42 14.96 2.57
CA LEU A 93 8.13 16.07 3.22
C LEU A 93 7.16 16.84 4.12
N ASN A 94 7.43 16.92 5.42
CA ASN A 94 6.62 17.68 6.35
C ASN A 94 6.83 19.18 6.14
N LEU A 95 5.81 19.88 5.64
CA LEU A 95 5.82 21.34 5.45
C LEU A 95 5.40 22.06 6.73
N SER A 96 4.52 21.43 7.50
CA SER A 96 4.09 21.90 8.83
C SER A 96 3.65 20.70 9.69
N LYS A 97 3.14 20.95 10.89
CA LYS A 97 2.55 19.88 11.73
C LYS A 97 1.40 19.17 11.03
N ARG A 98 0.65 19.84 10.15
CA ARG A 98 -0.51 19.27 9.47
C ARG A 98 -0.35 19.11 7.97
N ALA A 99 0.39 20.00 7.29
CA ALA A 99 0.58 19.94 5.85
C ALA A 99 1.88 19.19 5.48
N TYR A 100 1.83 18.42 4.40
CA TYR A 100 2.98 17.75 3.81
C TYR A 100 2.91 17.75 2.29
N GLY A 101 4.06 17.78 1.64
CA GLY A 101 4.20 17.49 0.22
C GLY A 101 4.57 16.03 0.04
N PHE A 102 4.12 15.39 -1.02
CA PHE A 102 4.50 14.01 -1.32
C PHE A 102 4.87 13.81 -2.78
N GLY A 103 5.73 12.83 -3.03
CA GLY A 103 6.06 12.32 -4.35
C GLY A 103 6.14 10.79 -4.32
N PHE A 104 5.79 10.14 -5.41
CA PHE A 104 5.79 8.68 -5.49
C PHE A 104 6.14 8.15 -6.88
N VAL A 105 6.59 6.90 -6.88
CA VAL A 105 6.73 6.06 -8.08
C VAL A 105 6.13 4.70 -7.77
N ASN A 106 5.27 4.20 -8.65
CA ASN A 106 4.64 2.89 -8.56
C ASN A 106 4.86 2.10 -9.85
N LEU A 107 5.07 0.81 -9.69
CA LEU A 107 5.13 -0.18 -10.75
C LEU A 107 4.06 -1.23 -10.50
N GLU A 108 3.35 -1.64 -11.53
CA GLU A 108 2.30 -2.64 -11.45
C GLU A 108 2.33 -3.56 -12.68
N PHE A 109 2.19 -4.85 -12.43
CA PHE A 109 1.93 -5.91 -13.38
C PHE A 109 0.61 -6.59 -12.98
N ASP A 110 -0.25 -6.91 -13.96
CA ASP A 110 -1.50 -7.63 -13.72
C ASP A 110 -1.92 -8.40 -14.98
N GLU A 111 -1.72 -9.72 -14.97
CA GLU A 111 -1.99 -10.60 -16.10
C GLU A 111 -3.46 -10.57 -16.53
N PHE A 112 -4.40 -10.47 -15.56
CA PHE A 112 -5.83 -10.51 -15.83
C PHE A 112 -6.39 -9.18 -16.36
N GLN A 113 -5.69 -8.08 -16.07
CA GLN A 113 -5.92 -6.80 -16.74
C GLN A 113 -5.15 -6.70 -18.06
N LYS A 114 -4.45 -7.77 -18.46
CA LYS A 114 -3.55 -7.78 -19.64
C LYS A 114 -2.49 -6.68 -19.56
N LEU A 115 -2.09 -6.32 -18.37
CA LEU A 115 -1.16 -5.24 -18.06
C LEU A 115 0.23 -5.81 -17.80
N ASP A 116 1.13 -5.69 -18.78
CA ASP A 116 2.51 -6.13 -18.64
C ASP A 116 3.30 -5.19 -17.72
N LEU A 117 3.03 -3.88 -17.82
CA LEU A 117 3.63 -2.88 -16.96
C LEU A 117 2.79 -1.61 -16.93
N ARG A 118 2.50 -1.13 -15.72
CA ARG A 118 2.11 0.27 -15.48
C ARG A 118 3.22 0.94 -14.68
N PHE A 119 3.72 2.02 -15.20
CA PHE A 119 4.57 2.97 -14.51
C PHE A 119 3.75 4.20 -14.18
N ALA A 120 3.63 4.52 -12.89
CA ALA A 120 2.97 5.74 -12.44
C ALA A 120 3.91 6.54 -11.55
N SER A 121 4.08 7.83 -11.84
CA SER A 121 4.86 8.74 -11.01
C SER A 121 4.09 10.04 -10.83
N GLY A 122 4.13 10.58 -9.62
CA GLY A 122 3.37 11.77 -9.32
C GLY A 122 3.71 12.36 -7.98
N GLY A 123 2.91 13.36 -7.61
CA GLY A 123 3.05 14.04 -6.33
C GLY A 123 1.94 15.03 -6.09
N GLY A 124 1.98 15.63 -4.91
CA GLY A 124 0.95 16.57 -4.50
C GLY A 124 1.13 17.07 -3.08
N LEU A 125 0.03 17.52 -2.51
CA LEU A 125 -0.04 18.02 -1.15
C LEU A 125 -1.05 17.21 -0.34
N GLY A 126 -0.74 17.00 0.93
CA GLY A 126 -1.63 16.34 1.86
C GLY A 126 -1.83 17.16 3.12
N TYR A 127 -2.96 16.90 3.79
CA TYR A 127 -3.33 17.57 5.02
C TYR A 127 -3.83 16.56 6.06
N ARG A 128 -3.26 16.63 7.26
CA ARG A 128 -3.64 15.80 8.42
C ARG A 128 -4.83 16.46 9.12
N VAL A 129 -6.04 16.04 8.74
CA VAL A 129 -7.30 16.61 9.26
C VAL A 129 -7.47 16.25 10.73
N LEU A 130 -7.22 14.98 11.07
CA LEU A 130 -7.32 14.44 12.41
C LEU A 130 -6.00 13.74 12.78
N MET A 131 -5.45 14.11 13.92
CA MET A 131 -4.21 13.52 14.42
C MET A 131 -4.24 13.44 15.94
N ASN A 132 -4.72 12.32 16.45
CA ASN A 132 -4.69 12.00 17.88
C ASN A 132 -4.09 10.60 18.10
N GLU A 133 -3.99 10.15 19.34
CA GLU A 133 -3.36 8.87 19.70
C GLU A 133 -4.06 7.64 19.11
N ARG A 134 -5.39 7.72 18.91
CA ARG A 134 -6.21 6.61 18.41
C ARG A 134 -6.58 6.74 16.94
N THR A 135 -6.74 7.96 16.45
CA THR A 135 -7.30 8.20 15.11
C THR A 135 -6.41 9.14 14.33
N ARG A 136 -6.13 8.77 13.09
CA ARG A 136 -5.50 9.61 12.09
C ARG A 136 -6.37 9.63 10.86
N PHE A 137 -6.62 10.82 10.34
CA PHE A 137 -7.34 11.03 9.09
C PHE A 137 -6.60 12.06 8.26
N ASN A 138 -6.15 11.65 7.10
CA ASN A 138 -5.41 12.48 6.15
C ASN A 138 -6.22 12.57 4.86
N THR A 139 -6.20 13.74 4.24
CA THR A 139 -6.67 13.93 2.86
C THR A 139 -5.51 14.42 2.02
N PHE A 140 -5.50 14.08 0.75
CA PHE A 140 -4.43 14.48 -0.16
C PHE A 140 -4.94 14.64 -1.59
N GLY A 141 -4.26 15.51 -2.33
CA GLY A 141 -4.55 15.75 -3.74
C GLY A 141 -3.28 16.09 -4.50
N GLY A 142 -3.30 15.80 -5.79
CA GLY A 142 -2.15 16.03 -6.66
C GLY A 142 -2.38 15.57 -8.08
N GLY A 143 -1.31 15.23 -8.76
CA GLY A 143 -1.34 14.68 -10.10
C GLY A 143 -0.31 13.58 -10.31
N ASN A 144 -0.57 12.73 -11.28
CA ASN A 144 0.38 11.73 -11.72
C ASN A 144 0.39 11.56 -13.23
N LEU A 145 1.54 11.11 -13.72
CA LEU A 145 1.73 10.61 -15.07
C LEU A 145 1.66 9.09 -15.02
N ASN A 146 0.89 8.51 -15.92
CA ASN A 146 0.66 7.09 -16.01
C ASN A 146 1.06 6.60 -17.40
N LYS A 147 1.88 5.55 -17.47
CA LYS A 147 2.29 4.90 -18.70
C LYS A 147 2.05 3.40 -18.60
N GLU A 148 1.23 2.89 -19.48
CA GLU A 148 0.74 1.52 -19.49
C GLU A 148 1.17 0.80 -20.76
N PHE A 149 1.63 -0.44 -20.56
CA PHE A 149 1.99 -1.37 -21.61
C PHE A 149 1.15 -2.63 -21.41
N PHE A 150 0.34 -2.97 -22.42
CA PHE A 150 -0.55 -4.12 -22.36
C PHE A 150 -0.01 -5.26 -23.24
N SER A 151 -0.27 -6.49 -22.83
CA SER A 151 0.08 -7.72 -23.58
C SER A 151 -0.60 -7.80 -24.96
N THR A 152 -1.62 -6.99 -25.19
CA THR A 152 -2.28 -6.81 -26.48
C THR A 152 -1.47 -5.94 -27.46
N GLY A 153 -0.30 -5.41 -27.04
CA GLY A 153 0.49 -4.43 -27.79
C GLY A 153 0.02 -2.98 -27.64
N LEU A 154 -1.14 -2.75 -27.00
CA LEU A 154 -1.64 -1.41 -26.70
C LEU A 154 -0.71 -0.70 -25.73
N ARG A 155 -0.47 0.59 -25.97
CA ARG A 155 0.25 1.48 -25.05
C ARG A 155 -0.63 2.68 -24.77
N ARG A 156 -0.73 3.07 -23.49
CA ARG A 156 -1.45 4.26 -23.08
C ARG A 156 -0.51 5.15 -22.26
N SER A 157 -0.63 6.46 -22.46
CA SER A 157 0.02 7.46 -21.62
C SER A 157 -1.02 8.47 -21.23
N SER A 158 -1.15 8.76 -19.94
CA SER A 158 -2.16 9.68 -19.45
C SER A 158 -1.65 10.51 -18.26
N GLY A 159 -2.15 11.73 -18.18
CA GLY A 159 -2.12 12.53 -16.97
C GLY A 159 -3.40 12.27 -16.17
N GLU A 160 -3.28 12.16 -14.88
CA GLU A 160 -4.40 11.95 -13.97
C GLU A 160 -4.32 12.96 -12.82
N VAL A 161 -5.45 13.47 -12.38
CA VAL A 161 -5.59 14.09 -11.07
C VAL A 161 -5.66 12.96 -10.04
N LEU A 162 -5.14 13.21 -8.86
CA LEU A 162 -5.16 12.28 -7.74
C LEU A 162 -5.87 12.94 -6.57
N LEU A 163 -6.92 12.32 -6.05
CA LEU A 163 -7.64 12.76 -4.86
C LEU A 163 -7.83 11.56 -3.95
N GLY A 164 -7.51 11.71 -2.68
CA GLY A 164 -7.62 10.58 -1.78
C GLY A 164 -7.67 10.93 -0.32
N GLU A 165 -7.94 9.89 0.45
CA GLU A 165 -7.94 9.91 1.90
C GLU A 165 -7.29 8.65 2.47
N GLU A 166 -6.79 8.79 3.68
CA GLU A 166 -6.22 7.71 4.49
C GLU A 166 -6.75 7.84 5.91
N PHE A 167 -7.37 6.77 6.40
CA PHE A 167 -7.92 6.69 7.73
C PHE A 167 -7.26 5.55 8.50
N THR A 168 -6.88 5.81 9.75
CA THR A 168 -6.38 4.79 10.68
C THR A 168 -7.05 4.99 12.03
N HIS A 169 -7.59 3.91 12.60
CA HIS A 169 -8.20 3.94 13.92
C HIS A 169 -7.75 2.76 14.76
N LYS A 170 -7.33 3.04 15.99
CA LYS A 170 -7.02 2.03 17.01
C LYS A 170 -8.26 1.83 17.89
N PHE A 171 -8.94 0.70 17.73
CA PHE A 171 -10.06 0.35 18.60
C PHE A 171 -9.60 0.14 20.06
N ASN A 172 -8.45 -0.51 20.19
CA ASN A 172 -7.79 -0.78 21.47
C ASN A 172 -6.27 -0.92 21.27
N ASN A 173 -5.54 -1.40 22.28
CA ASN A 173 -4.08 -1.53 22.24
C ASN A 173 -3.57 -2.64 21.30
N ILE A 174 -4.44 -3.56 20.88
CA ILE A 174 -4.06 -4.69 20.03
C ILE A 174 -4.72 -4.68 18.66
N THR A 175 -5.85 -3.98 18.49
CA THR A 175 -6.62 -3.98 17.22
C THR A 175 -6.66 -2.59 16.60
N SER A 176 -6.31 -2.52 15.34
CA SER A 176 -6.37 -1.31 14.53
C SER A 176 -7.01 -1.57 13.16
N LEU A 177 -7.68 -0.56 12.64
CA LEU A 177 -8.24 -0.49 11.29
C LEU A 177 -7.46 0.53 10.48
N THR A 178 -7.21 0.20 9.23
CA THR A 178 -6.69 1.15 8.23
C THR A 178 -7.59 1.13 7.01
N GLN A 179 -7.81 2.30 6.42
CA GLN A 179 -8.54 2.43 5.16
C GLN A 179 -7.82 3.46 4.30
N LYS A 180 -7.78 3.22 3.00
CA LYS A 180 -7.27 4.15 1.99
C LYS A 180 -8.20 4.13 0.78
N PHE A 181 -8.59 5.32 0.34
CA PHE A 181 -9.41 5.53 -0.85
C PHE A 181 -8.75 6.55 -1.74
N VAL A 182 -8.57 6.23 -3.01
CA VAL A 182 -7.96 7.14 -3.98
C VAL A 182 -8.71 7.05 -5.31
N VAL A 183 -9.09 8.21 -5.83
CA VAL A 183 -9.68 8.36 -7.18
C VAL A 183 -8.67 9.04 -8.08
N PHE A 184 -8.56 8.56 -9.31
CA PHE A 184 -7.67 9.07 -10.34
C PHE A 184 -8.47 9.46 -11.60
N PRO A 185 -9.12 10.64 -11.61
CA PRO A 185 -9.72 11.17 -12.83
C PRO A 185 -8.65 11.37 -13.91
N ASN A 186 -8.90 10.84 -15.10
CA ASN A 186 -7.98 10.96 -16.24
C ASN A 186 -8.23 12.30 -16.94
N ILE A 187 -7.20 13.15 -17.05
CA ILE A 187 -7.31 14.44 -17.74
C ILE A 187 -6.96 14.35 -19.22
N SER A 188 -6.35 13.23 -19.65
CA SER A 188 -6.00 12.97 -21.06
C SER A 188 -7.14 12.29 -21.82
N GLU A 189 -8.04 11.59 -21.12
CA GLU A 189 -9.19 10.87 -21.68
C GLU A 189 -10.44 11.21 -20.87
N SER A 190 -11.29 12.05 -21.43
CA SER A 190 -12.50 12.55 -20.75
C SER A 190 -13.45 11.40 -20.36
N GLY A 191 -13.87 11.39 -19.09
CA GLY A 191 -14.76 10.36 -18.54
C GLY A 191 -14.08 9.09 -18.09
N ALA A 192 -12.78 8.90 -18.36
CA ALA A 192 -12.02 7.78 -17.81
C ALA A 192 -11.52 8.09 -16.40
N TYR A 193 -11.57 7.10 -15.49
CA TYR A 193 -11.05 7.20 -14.14
C TYR A 193 -10.72 5.83 -13.55
N ARG A 194 -9.87 5.83 -12.55
CA ARG A 194 -9.55 4.65 -11.72
C ARG A 194 -9.91 4.93 -10.28
N VAL A 195 -10.24 3.88 -9.53
CA VAL A 195 -10.46 3.94 -8.09
C VAL A 195 -9.69 2.83 -7.43
N ASN A 196 -8.94 3.17 -6.39
CA ASN A 196 -8.30 2.22 -5.50
C ASN A 196 -8.92 2.34 -4.11
N PHE A 197 -9.43 1.24 -3.60
CA PHE A 197 -9.94 1.15 -2.24
C PHE A 197 -9.25 0.00 -1.51
N ASP A 198 -8.71 0.28 -0.34
CA ASP A 198 -8.10 -0.69 0.55
C ASP A 198 -8.64 -0.48 1.96
N ILE A 199 -9.07 -1.55 2.61
CA ILE A 199 -9.44 -1.55 4.02
C ILE A 199 -8.87 -2.80 4.67
N GLY A 200 -8.34 -2.67 5.88
CA GLY A 200 -7.77 -3.78 6.61
C GLY A 200 -7.83 -3.60 8.11
N ALA A 201 -7.99 -4.70 8.82
CA ALA A 201 -7.91 -4.76 10.26
C ALA A 201 -6.76 -5.68 10.67
N VAL A 202 -6.04 -5.26 11.72
CA VAL A 202 -4.90 -6.00 12.27
C VAL A 202 -5.09 -6.14 13.76
N THR A 203 -4.95 -7.37 14.27
CA THR A 203 -5.01 -7.68 15.69
C THR A 203 -3.70 -8.32 16.14
N ALA A 204 -2.99 -7.67 17.05
CA ALA A 204 -1.73 -8.15 17.59
C ALA A 204 -1.95 -9.39 18.49
N LEU A 205 -1.24 -10.47 18.20
CA LEU A 205 -1.20 -11.70 18.99
C LEU A 205 0.04 -11.73 19.89
N ARG A 206 1.14 -11.20 19.37
CA ARG A 206 2.43 -10.99 20.02
C ARG A 206 3.05 -9.69 19.53
N LYS A 207 4.15 -9.24 20.15
CA LYS A 207 4.85 -8.00 19.72
C LYS A 207 5.29 -8.00 18.26
N TRP A 208 5.60 -9.17 17.72
CA TRP A 208 6.10 -9.36 16.35
C TRP A 208 5.11 -10.09 15.42
N LEU A 209 3.99 -10.62 15.98
CA LEU A 209 3.02 -11.45 15.28
C LEU A 209 1.63 -10.88 15.44
N SER A 210 0.91 -10.70 14.33
CA SER A 210 -0.49 -10.26 14.30
C SER A 210 -1.29 -11.12 13.33
N TRP A 211 -2.58 -11.21 13.56
CA TRP A 211 -3.54 -11.66 12.57
C TRP A 211 -4.06 -10.46 11.79
N GLN A 212 -4.25 -10.62 10.47
CA GLN A 212 -4.76 -9.57 9.61
C GLN A 212 -5.89 -10.06 8.71
N ILE A 213 -6.82 -9.16 8.40
CA ILE A 213 -7.83 -9.32 7.36
C ILE A 213 -7.85 -8.05 6.53
N SER A 214 -7.97 -8.18 5.21
CA SER A 214 -8.05 -7.02 4.31
C SER A 214 -8.95 -7.28 3.12
N LEU A 215 -9.48 -6.18 2.58
CA LEU A 215 -10.21 -6.11 1.32
C LEU A 215 -9.56 -5.01 0.47
N SER A 216 -9.25 -5.34 -0.77
CA SER A 216 -8.77 -4.41 -1.79
C SER A 216 -9.69 -4.44 -2.99
N ASP A 217 -10.03 -3.28 -3.53
CA ASP A 217 -10.78 -3.13 -4.78
C ASP A 217 -10.00 -2.21 -5.74
N ARG A 218 -9.88 -2.64 -6.97
CA ARG A 218 -9.23 -1.91 -8.08
C ARG A 218 -10.22 -1.76 -9.22
N PHE A 219 -10.78 -0.58 -9.33
CA PHE A 219 -11.73 -0.23 -10.38
C PHE A 219 -11.06 0.55 -11.51
N LEU A 220 -11.38 0.19 -12.76
CA LEU A 220 -10.98 0.89 -13.98
C LEU A 220 -12.22 1.12 -14.85
N SER A 221 -12.58 2.38 -15.10
CA SER A 221 -13.79 2.71 -15.88
C SER A 221 -13.70 2.27 -17.34
N ASN A 222 -12.49 2.32 -17.93
CA ASN A 222 -12.21 1.98 -19.33
C ASN A 222 -11.11 0.89 -19.44
N PRO A 223 -11.42 -0.38 -19.08
CA PRO A 223 -10.47 -1.49 -19.21
C PRO A 223 -10.24 -1.85 -20.68
N VAL A 224 -9.15 -2.55 -20.97
CA VAL A 224 -8.94 -3.12 -22.32
C VAL A 224 -9.98 -4.20 -22.62
N PRO A 225 -10.33 -4.44 -23.89
CA PRO A 225 -11.31 -5.45 -24.27
C PRO A 225 -10.98 -6.83 -23.68
N GLY A 226 -11.97 -7.43 -23.02
CA GLY A 226 -11.84 -8.73 -22.35
C GLY A 226 -11.35 -8.69 -20.91
N ALA A 227 -10.94 -7.52 -20.38
CA ALA A 227 -10.69 -7.33 -18.96
C ALA A 227 -11.93 -6.83 -18.21
N LYS A 228 -12.05 -7.18 -16.92
CA LYS A 228 -13.14 -6.68 -16.05
C LYS A 228 -12.82 -5.28 -15.55
N LYS A 229 -13.88 -4.54 -15.17
CA LYS A 229 -13.72 -3.19 -14.58
C LYS A 229 -13.27 -3.23 -13.13
N ASN A 230 -13.60 -4.27 -12.39
CA ASN A 230 -13.40 -4.42 -10.95
C ASN A 230 -12.61 -5.68 -10.65
N ASP A 231 -11.59 -5.54 -9.82
CA ASP A 231 -10.81 -6.61 -9.23
C ASP A 231 -10.86 -6.49 -7.70
N VAL A 232 -11.67 -7.36 -7.08
CA VAL A 232 -11.85 -7.39 -5.62
C VAL A 232 -11.06 -8.56 -5.05
N LEU A 233 -10.24 -8.28 -4.05
CA LEU A 233 -9.46 -9.26 -3.31
C LEU A 233 -9.73 -9.15 -1.82
N ALA A 234 -10.24 -10.22 -1.22
CA ALA A 234 -10.33 -10.38 0.22
C ALA A 234 -9.25 -11.35 0.70
N THR A 235 -8.49 -10.97 1.71
CA THR A 235 -7.41 -11.79 2.25
C THR A 235 -7.47 -11.87 3.77
N THR A 236 -7.02 -12.98 4.31
CA THR A 236 -6.71 -13.13 5.72
C THR A 236 -5.38 -13.84 5.88
N GLY A 237 -4.63 -13.54 6.91
CA GLY A 237 -3.31 -14.12 7.08
C GLY A 237 -2.59 -13.61 8.31
N ILE A 238 -1.30 -13.86 8.32
CA ILE A 238 -0.38 -13.52 9.41
C ILE A 238 0.47 -12.33 9.00
N ARG A 239 0.65 -11.41 9.92
CA ARG A 239 1.56 -10.27 9.83
C ARG A 239 2.75 -10.45 10.75
N LEU A 240 3.94 -10.37 10.18
CA LEU A 240 5.21 -10.28 10.92
C LEU A 240 5.65 -8.82 10.93
N THR A 241 5.84 -8.25 12.12
CA THR A 241 6.22 -6.84 12.30
C THR A 241 7.67 -6.73 12.76
N PHE A 242 8.40 -5.78 12.18
CA PHE A 242 9.76 -5.43 12.59
C PHE A 242 9.88 -3.92 12.83
N ALA A 243 10.76 -3.54 13.76
CA ALA A 243 11.16 -2.15 14.01
C ALA A 243 12.67 -2.12 14.33
N ARG A 244 13.39 -1.12 13.80
CA ARG A 244 14.83 -0.92 14.01
C ARG A 244 15.15 0.50 14.42
#